data_a535301cd8a2805b599b2c87878a0bfb
#
_entry.id   a535301cd8a2805b599b2c87878a0bfb
#
_cell.length_a   1.000
_cell.length_b   1.000
_cell.length_c   1.000
_cell.angle_alpha   90.00
_cell.angle_beta   90.00
_cell.angle_gamma   90.00
#
_symmetry.space_group_name_H-M   'P 1'
#
loop_
_entity.id
_entity.type
_entity.pdbx_description
1 polymer ?
#
loop_
_entity_poly.entity_id
_entity_poly.type
_entity_poly.pdbx_seq_one_letter_code
_entity_poly.pdbx_strand_id
1 'polypeptide(L)'
;LMHQPKLLILDEPTAGVDIELRRSMWGFLKDLNDRGTTIILTTHYLEEAEMLCRNIGIIQHGELVENTSMKALLSKLKSETFILDLAPKSPVPKLEGYQYQLVDTSTLEVEVLREQGINSVFAQLSAQGVQVLSMRNKANRLEELFVTLVHERKGESA
;
A
#
# COMPACT_ATOMS: atom_id res chain seq x y z
N LEU A 1 3.26 26.03 14.08
CA LEU A 1 3.34 27.04 13.02
C LEU A 1 2.66 28.33 13.53
N MET A 2 3.47 29.32 13.90
CA MET A 2 2.97 30.55 14.56
C MET A 2 2.11 31.45 13.65
N HIS A 3 2.24 31.36 12.32
CA HIS A 3 1.59 32.28 11.37
C HIS A 3 0.50 31.65 10.48
N GLN A 4 0.05 30.44 10.81
CA GLN A 4 -1.06 29.72 10.16
C GLN A 4 -1.06 29.88 8.61
N PRO A 5 -0.05 29.35 7.90
CA PRO A 5 0.07 29.52 6.46
C PRO A 5 -1.08 28.84 5.72
N LYS A 6 -1.51 29.41 4.61
CA LYS A 6 -2.49 28.78 3.71
C LYS A 6 -1.88 27.64 2.88
N LEU A 7 -0.57 27.72 2.62
CA LEU A 7 0.22 26.73 1.88
C LEU A 7 1.47 26.37 2.68
N LEU A 8 1.73 25.11 2.85
CA LEU A 8 2.91 24.54 3.49
C LEU A 8 3.61 23.61 2.49
N ILE A 9 4.88 23.84 2.24
CA ILE A 9 5.71 22.98 1.38
C ILE A 9 6.76 22.33 2.29
N LEU A 10 6.82 21.01 2.26
CA LEU A 10 7.72 20.19 3.08
C LEU A 10 8.55 19.28 2.19
N ASP A 11 9.84 19.29 2.39
CA ASP A 11 10.77 18.40 1.72
C ASP A 11 11.19 17.29 2.69
N GLU A 12 10.78 16.05 2.40
CA GLU A 12 11.05 14.86 3.20
C GLU A 12 10.83 15.04 4.72
N PRO A 13 9.63 15.45 5.17
CA PRO A 13 9.42 15.94 6.54
C PRO A 13 9.69 14.91 7.63
N THR A 14 9.68 13.61 7.31
CA THR A 14 9.90 12.53 8.28
C THR A 14 11.18 11.73 8.03
N ALA A 15 12.08 12.23 7.16
CA ALA A 15 13.35 11.57 6.90
C ALA A 15 14.22 11.49 8.17
N GLY A 16 14.73 10.30 8.47
CA GLY A 16 15.58 10.07 9.64
C GLY A 16 14.86 10.12 11.00
N VAL A 17 13.53 10.17 11.00
CA VAL A 17 12.70 10.23 12.22
C VAL A 17 12.29 8.81 12.63
N ASP A 18 12.28 8.53 13.94
CA ASP A 18 11.78 7.26 14.46
C ASP A 18 10.26 7.07 14.21
N ILE A 19 9.80 5.83 14.40
CA ILE A 19 8.44 5.44 13.99
C ILE A 19 7.34 6.15 14.80
N GLU A 20 7.57 6.42 16.10
CA GLU A 20 6.56 7.05 16.96
C GLU A 20 6.43 8.52 16.63
N LEU A 21 7.56 9.20 16.48
CA LEU A 21 7.58 10.62 16.12
C LEU A 21 7.05 10.83 14.70
N ARG A 22 7.35 9.92 13.76
CA ARG A 22 6.79 9.94 12.40
C ARG A 22 5.26 9.88 12.43
N ARG A 23 4.68 8.95 13.17
CA ARG A 23 3.22 8.84 13.32
C ARG A 23 2.59 10.09 13.94
N SER A 24 3.26 10.65 14.95
CA SER A 24 2.83 11.91 15.57
C SER A 24 2.85 13.07 14.57
N MET A 25 3.89 13.17 13.74
CA MET A 25 3.99 14.18 12.67
C MET A 25 2.89 14.00 11.61
N TRP A 26 2.57 12.76 11.22
CA TRP A 26 1.47 12.49 10.30
C TRP A 26 0.12 12.95 10.86
N GLY A 27 -0.14 12.69 12.13
CA GLY A 27 -1.33 13.20 12.83
C GLY A 27 -1.40 14.73 12.76
N PHE A 28 -0.30 15.39 13.11
CA PHE A 28 -0.21 16.85 13.07
C PHE A 28 -0.42 17.44 11.65
N LEU A 29 0.15 16.83 10.61
CA LEU A 29 -0.04 17.28 9.23
C LEU A 29 -1.49 17.10 8.76
N LYS A 30 -2.13 15.99 9.14
CA LYS A 30 -3.56 15.77 8.90
C LYS A 30 -4.42 16.86 9.55
N ASP A 31 -4.19 17.13 10.82
CA ASP A 31 -4.92 18.17 11.57
C ASP A 31 -4.76 19.55 10.93
N LEU A 32 -3.55 19.90 10.45
CA LEU A 32 -3.31 21.16 9.73
C LEU A 32 -4.09 21.21 8.41
N ASN A 33 -4.11 20.11 7.65
CA ASN A 33 -4.83 20.04 6.40
C ASN A 33 -6.35 20.13 6.62
N ASP A 34 -6.88 19.48 7.64
CA ASP A 34 -8.31 19.52 8.01
C ASP A 34 -8.74 20.93 8.46
N ARG A 35 -7.82 21.71 9.00
CA ARG A 35 -8.03 23.16 9.32
C ARG A 35 -7.89 24.08 8.11
N GLY A 36 -7.68 23.54 6.90
CA GLY A 36 -7.66 24.29 5.65
C GLY A 36 -6.28 24.69 5.14
N THR A 37 -5.18 24.22 5.76
CA THR A 37 -3.84 24.43 5.20
C THR A 37 -3.62 23.47 4.03
N THR A 38 -3.29 23.99 2.86
CA THR A 38 -2.84 23.16 1.75
C THR A 38 -1.41 22.69 2.01
N ILE A 39 -1.15 21.38 1.89
CA ILE A 39 0.18 20.81 2.14
C ILE A 39 0.68 20.15 0.86
N ILE A 40 1.88 20.51 0.44
CA ILE A 40 2.67 19.83 -0.58
C ILE A 40 3.86 19.24 0.13
N LEU A 41 4.07 17.93 0.01
CA LEU A 41 5.24 17.28 0.57
C LEU A 41 5.95 16.44 -0.51
N THR A 42 7.28 16.38 -0.42
CA THR A 42 8.07 15.39 -1.12
C THR A 42 8.41 14.27 -0.15
N THR A 43 8.42 13.05 -0.63
CA THR A 43 8.82 11.89 0.18
C THR A 43 9.25 10.74 -0.73
N HIS A 44 10.18 9.93 -0.27
CA HIS A 44 10.52 8.64 -0.84
C HIS A 44 9.87 7.48 -0.06
N TYR A 45 9.18 7.78 1.06
CA TYR A 45 8.43 6.81 1.82
C TYR A 45 7.02 6.68 1.24
N LEU A 46 6.78 5.61 0.49
CA LEU A 46 5.50 5.38 -0.18
C LEU A 46 4.33 5.22 0.80
N GLU A 47 4.58 4.67 1.99
CA GLU A 47 3.61 4.60 3.08
C GLU A 47 3.14 6.00 3.53
N GLU A 48 4.07 6.96 3.67
CA GLU A 48 3.75 8.34 4.00
C GLU A 48 2.86 8.99 2.95
N ALA A 49 3.21 8.82 1.66
CA ALA A 49 2.40 9.31 0.55
C ALA A 49 0.99 8.71 0.55
N GLU A 50 0.86 7.39 0.75
CA GLU A 50 -0.44 6.71 0.79
C GLU A 50 -1.30 7.17 1.98
N MET A 51 -0.68 7.40 3.13
CA MET A 51 -1.39 7.79 4.36
C MET A 51 -1.81 9.26 4.38
N LEU A 52 -1.06 10.17 3.76
CA LEU A 52 -1.27 11.61 3.88
C LEU A 52 -1.85 12.25 2.63
N CYS A 53 -1.55 11.73 1.44
CA CYS A 53 -1.81 12.44 0.20
C CYS A 53 -3.10 11.98 -0.49
N ARG A 54 -3.96 12.94 -0.85
CA ARG A 54 -5.12 12.67 -1.72
C ARG A 54 -4.75 12.65 -3.20
N ASN A 55 -3.77 13.46 -3.58
CA ASN A 55 -3.21 13.54 -4.93
C ASN A 55 -1.71 13.24 -4.86
N ILE A 56 -1.18 12.65 -5.92
CA ILE A 56 0.21 12.25 -6.00
C ILE A 56 0.78 12.63 -7.37
N GLY A 57 2.02 13.14 -7.35
CA GLY A 57 2.86 13.30 -8.53
C GLY A 57 4.07 12.38 -8.40
N ILE A 58 4.33 11.54 -9.39
CA ILE A 58 5.52 10.69 -9.45
C ILE A 58 6.53 11.34 -10.38
N ILE A 59 7.73 11.58 -9.88
CA ILE A 59 8.84 12.18 -10.63
C ILE A 59 9.89 11.10 -10.87
N GLN A 60 10.31 10.96 -12.12
CA GLN A 60 11.38 10.05 -12.53
C GLN A 60 12.31 10.76 -13.52
N HIS A 61 13.61 10.74 -13.25
CA HIS A 61 14.62 11.43 -14.09
C HIS A 61 14.31 12.93 -14.35
N GLY A 62 13.69 13.62 -13.39
CA GLY A 62 13.32 15.02 -13.51
C GLY A 62 12.01 15.29 -14.26
N GLU A 63 11.33 14.26 -14.74
CA GLU A 63 10.06 14.37 -15.43
C GLU A 63 8.89 13.89 -14.54
N LEU A 64 7.77 14.58 -14.62
CA LEU A 64 6.53 14.19 -13.96
C LEU A 64 5.86 13.06 -14.78
N VAL A 65 6.01 11.82 -14.32
CA VAL A 65 5.54 10.64 -15.04
C VAL A 65 4.09 10.26 -14.74
N GLU A 66 3.59 10.69 -13.59
CA GLU A 66 2.20 10.49 -13.18
C GLU A 66 1.74 11.69 -12.34
N ASN A 67 0.50 12.14 -12.55
CA ASN A 67 -0.14 13.18 -11.75
C ASN A 67 -1.64 12.88 -11.63
N THR A 68 -2.03 12.30 -10.51
CA THR A 68 -3.38 11.78 -10.35
C THR A 68 -3.81 11.72 -8.87
N SER A 69 -5.05 11.34 -8.60
CA SER A 69 -5.45 11.05 -7.22
C SER A 69 -4.89 9.71 -6.74
N MET A 70 -4.60 9.60 -5.45
CA MET A 70 -4.16 8.35 -4.82
C MET A 70 -5.13 7.19 -5.14
N LYS A 71 -6.44 7.45 -5.05
CA LYS A 71 -7.46 6.46 -5.38
C LYS A 71 -7.38 5.96 -6.82
N ALA A 72 -7.21 6.88 -7.78
CA ALA A 72 -7.09 6.53 -9.20
C ALA A 72 -5.79 5.76 -9.47
N LEU A 73 -4.68 6.17 -8.83
CA LEU A 73 -3.41 5.47 -8.94
C LEU A 73 -3.52 4.03 -8.42
N LEU A 74 -3.99 3.85 -7.19
CA LEU A 74 -4.16 2.51 -6.60
C LEU A 74 -5.18 1.64 -7.35
N SER A 75 -6.11 2.25 -8.11
CA SER A 75 -7.04 1.49 -8.94
C SER A 75 -6.39 0.81 -10.14
N LYS A 76 -5.16 1.18 -10.49
CA LYS A 76 -4.37 0.53 -11.56
C LYS A 76 -3.79 -0.83 -11.15
N LEU A 77 -3.74 -1.14 -9.83
CA LEU A 77 -3.33 -2.46 -9.37
C LEU A 77 -4.32 -3.51 -9.87
N LYS A 78 -3.81 -4.52 -10.56
CA LYS A 78 -4.59 -5.65 -11.09
C LYS A 78 -4.77 -6.76 -10.06
N SER A 79 -3.80 -6.94 -9.18
CA SER A 79 -3.80 -7.93 -8.11
C SER A 79 -3.21 -7.36 -6.82
N GLU A 80 -3.53 -7.98 -5.70
CA GLU A 80 -2.92 -7.70 -4.40
C GLU A 80 -2.48 -9.02 -3.78
N THR A 81 -1.29 -9.04 -3.15
CA THR A 81 -0.80 -10.21 -2.43
C THR A 81 -1.09 -10.06 -0.94
N PHE A 82 -1.84 -11.00 -0.39
CA PHE A 82 -2.16 -11.05 1.03
C PHE A 82 -1.34 -12.13 1.74
N ILE A 83 -0.97 -11.83 2.97
CA ILE A 83 -0.41 -12.79 3.91
C ILE A 83 -1.51 -13.11 4.92
N LEU A 84 -1.84 -14.40 5.02
CA LEU A 84 -2.83 -14.93 5.94
C LEU A 84 -2.12 -15.77 7.00
N ASP A 85 -2.33 -15.44 8.27
CA ASP A 85 -1.85 -16.25 9.38
C ASP A 85 -2.95 -17.28 9.74
N LEU A 86 -2.60 -18.55 9.67
CA LEU A 86 -3.53 -19.66 9.89
C LEU A 86 -3.43 -20.16 11.32
N ALA A 87 -4.53 -20.70 11.85
CA ALA A 87 -4.54 -21.33 13.15
C ALA A 87 -3.60 -22.54 13.17
N PRO A 88 -2.92 -22.81 14.32
CA PRO A 88 -2.06 -23.99 14.46
C PRO A 88 -2.82 -25.29 14.18
N LYS A 89 -2.14 -26.23 13.52
CA LYS A 89 -2.71 -27.53 13.14
C LYS A 89 -3.85 -27.47 12.11
N SER A 90 -3.99 -26.35 11.39
CA SER A 90 -4.87 -26.28 10.23
C SER A 90 -4.42 -27.29 9.15
N PRO A 91 -5.36 -27.90 8.41
CA PRO A 91 -4.99 -28.70 7.24
C PRO A 91 -4.25 -27.84 6.21
N VAL A 92 -3.45 -28.49 5.37
CA VAL A 92 -2.76 -27.79 4.26
C VAL A 92 -3.83 -27.24 3.29
N PRO A 93 -3.91 -25.93 3.12
CA PRO A 93 -4.96 -25.32 2.29
C PRO A 93 -4.76 -25.65 0.81
N LYS A 94 -5.87 -25.79 0.09
CA LYS A 94 -5.90 -25.84 -1.38
C LYS A 94 -6.84 -24.76 -1.86
N LEU A 95 -6.33 -23.86 -2.73
CA LEU A 95 -7.12 -22.77 -3.30
C LEU A 95 -7.24 -22.97 -4.80
N GLU A 96 -8.46 -23.06 -5.30
CA GLU A 96 -8.73 -23.15 -6.73
C GLU A 96 -8.89 -21.77 -7.34
N GLY A 97 -8.20 -21.52 -8.45
CA GLY A 97 -8.26 -20.25 -9.17
C GLY A 97 -7.40 -19.13 -8.59
N TYR A 98 -6.53 -19.44 -7.61
CA TYR A 98 -5.61 -18.46 -7.01
C TYR A 98 -4.17 -18.94 -7.12
N GLN A 99 -3.25 -17.99 -7.26
CA GLN A 99 -1.83 -18.26 -7.04
C GLN A 99 -1.56 -18.10 -5.54
N TYR A 100 -1.00 -19.13 -4.94
CA TYR A 100 -0.71 -19.11 -3.50
C TYR A 100 0.53 -19.92 -3.17
N GLN A 101 1.15 -19.58 -2.05
CA GLN A 101 2.31 -20.27 -1.52
C GLN A 101 2.18 -20.40 0.00
N LEU A 102 2.37 -21.60 0.53
CA LEU A 102 2.55 -21.80 1.95
C LEU A 102 4.00 -21.51 2.30
N VAL A 103 4.24 -20.38 3.00
CA VAL A 103 5.59 -19.94 3.38
C VAL A 103 6.13 -20.79 4.51
N ASP A 104 5.26 -21.12 5.46
CA ASP A 104 5.53 -22.01 6.58
C ASP A 104 4.23 -22.74 6.97
N THR A 105 4.25 -23.48 8.11
CA THR A 105 3.10 -24.30 8.56
C THR A 105 1.85 -23.49 8.92
N SER A 106 1.96 -22.17 9.07
CA SER A 106 0.90 -21.26 9.53
C SER A 106 0.76 -19.99 8.72
N THR A 107 1.61 -19.79 7.71
CA THR A 107 1.62 -18.56 6.92
C THR A 107 1.36 -18.87 5.44
N LEU A 108 0.24 -18.38 4.94
CA LEU A 108 -0.19 -18.53 3.55
C LEU A 108 -0.10 -17.19 2.84
N GLU A 109 0.66 -17.13 1.74
CA GLU A 109 0.60 -16.03 0.79
C GLU A 109 -0.39 -16.37 -0.31
N VAL A 110 -1.26 -15.43 -0.66
CA VAL A 110 -2.23 -15.60 -1.75
C VAL A 110 -2.31 -14.32 -2.58
N GLU A 111 -2.19 -14.48 -3.90
CA GLU A 111 -2.43 -13.41 -4.85
C GLU A 111 -3.90 -13.41 -5.27
N VAL A 112 -4.55 -12.26 -5.13
CA VAL A 112 -5.97 -12.08 -5.43
C VAL A 112 -6.11 -11.03 -6.50
N LEU A 113 -6.67 -11.41 -7.64
CA LEU A 113 -7.05 -10.46 -8.68
C LEU A 113 -8.22 -9.61 -8.17
N ARG A 114 -8.20 -8.32 -8.50
CA ARG A 114 -9.20 -7.37 -8.04
C ARG A 114 -10.63 -7.77 -8.39
N GLU A 115 -10.80 -8.43 -9.53
CA GLU A 115 -12.11 -8.92 -10.01
C GLU A 115 -12.61 -10.14 -9.22
N GLN A 116 -11.72 -10.95 -8.64
CA GLN A 116 -12.08 -12.15 -7.90
C GLN A 116 -12.53 -11.83 -6.46
N GLY A 117 -11.91 -10.83 -5.85
CA GLY A 117 -12.14 -10.46 -4.45
C GLY A 117 -11.63 -11.53 -3.46
N ILE A 118 -11.43 -11.11 -2.22
CA ILE A 118 -10.86 -11.95 -1.15
C ILE A 118 -11.88 -12.92 -0.53
N ASN A 119 -13.19 -12.66 -0.68
CA ASN A 119 -14.23 -13.44 -0.02
C ASN A 119 -14.24 -14.92 -0.43
N SER A 120 -13.95 -15.21 -1.70
CA SER A 120 -13.87 -16.60 -2.19
C SER A 120 -12.69 -17.37 -1.58
N VAL A 121 -11.56 -16.70 -1.30
CA VAL A 121 -10.43 -17.30 -0.58
C VAL A 121 -10.87 -17.74 0.82
N PHE A 122 -11.52 -16.86 1.58
CA PHE A 122 -12.03 -17.20 2.92
C PHE A 122 -13.07 -18.32 2.88
N ALA A 123 -13.97 -18.32 1.90
CA ALA A 123 -14.96 -19.37 1.75
C ALA A 123 -14.30 -20.73 1.50
N GLN A 124 -13.31 -20.80 0.61
CA GLN A 124 -12.59 -22.05 0.32
C GLN A 124 -11.78 -22.53 1.53
N LEU A 125 -11.11 -21.65 2.26
CA LEU A 125 -10.37 -21.99 3.48
C LEU A 125 -11.31 -22.52 4.56
N SER A 126 -12.43 -21.84 4.81
CA SER A 126 -13.43 -22.26 5.79
C SER A 126 -14.06 -23.61 5.47
N ALA A 127 -14.35 -23.90 4.20
CA ALA A 127 -14.87 -25.18 3.75
C ALA A 127 -13.91 -26.36 4.01
N GLN A 128 -12.60 -26.07 4.10
CA GLN A 128 -11.55 -27.05 4.42
C GLN A 128 -11.23 -27.11 5.91
N GLY A 129 -11.95 -26.35 6.75
CA GLY A 129 -11.67 -26.26 8.19
C GLY A 129 -10.41 -25.47 8.54
N VAL A 130 -9.89 -24.67 7.60
CA VAL A 130 -8.74 -23.78 7.81
C VAL A 130 -9.26 -22.48 8.40
N GLN A 131 -8.81 -22.15 9.60
CA GLN A 131 -9.14 -20.90 10.28
C GLN A 131 -8.05 -19.86 10.04
N VAL A 132 -8.44 -18.69 9.54
CA VAL A 132 -7.55 -17.52 9.38
C VAL A 132 -7.64 -16.69 10.66
N LEU A 133 -6.49 -16.40 11.26
CA LEU A 133 -6.35 -15.59 12.49
C LEU A 133 -6.13 -14.11 12.17
N SER A 134 -5.34 -13.83 11.16
CA SER A 134 -5.07 -12.47 10.70
C SER A 134 -4.85 -12.42 9.19
N MET A 135 -5.01 -11.22 8.63
CA MET A 135 -4.73 -10.92 7.23
C MET A 135 -4.03 -9.55 7.14
N ARG A 136 -3.02 -9.49 6.29
CA ARG A 136 -2.34 -8.24 5.95
C ARG A 136 -1.87 -8.26 4.51
N ASN A 137 -1.70 -7.09 3.91
CA ASN A 137 -1.06 -7.01 2.60
C ASN A 137 0.43 -7.39 2.74
N LYS A 138 0.99 -8.06 1.74
CA LYS A 138 2.42 -8.45 1.70
C LYS A 138 3.31 -7.23 1.57
N ALA A 139 2.94 -6.30 0.70
CA ALA A 139 3.64 -5.05 0.50
C ALA A 139 2.66 -3.88 0.58
N ASN A 140 3.21 -2.67 0.71
CA ASN A 140 2.44 -1.46 0.52
C ASN A 140 1.95 -1.41 -0.93
N ARG A 141 0.65 -1.17 -1.15
CA ARG A 141 0.02 -1.15 -2.48
C ARG A 141 0.68 -0.17 -3.44
N LEU A 142 1.10 0.98 -2.92
CA LEU A 142 1.79 1.98 -3.71
C LEU A 142 3.20 1.51 -4.12
N GLU A 143 3.87 0.72 -3.29
CA GLU A 143 5.17 0.12 -3.59
C GLU A 143 5.07 -0.91 -4.72
N GLU A 144 4.09 -1.80 -4.68
CA GLU A 144 3.83 -2.77 -5.75
C GLU A 144 3.59 -2.05 -7.09
N LEU A 145 2.78 -1.00 -7.05
CA LEU A 145 2.45 -0.22 -8.23
C LEU A 145 3.66 0.56 -8.76
N PHE A 146 4.48 1.14 -7.87
CA PHE A 146 5.69 1.86 -8.25
C PHE A 146 6.68 0.94 -8.96
N VAL A 147 6.90 -0.27 -8.44
CA VAL A 147 7.75 -1.30 -9.08
C VAL A 147 7.22 -1.62 -10.48
N THR A 148 5.92 -1.80 -10.64
CA THR A 148 5.29 -2.09 -11.94
C THR A 148 5.49 -0.94 -12.93
N LEU A 149 5.22 0.30 -12.53
CA LEU A 149 5.37 1.49 -13.40
C LEU A 149 6.81 1.72 -13.85
N VAL A 150 7.79 1.44 -12.98
CA VAL A 150 9.22 1.58 -13.29
C VAL A 150 9.67 0.47 -14.26
N HIS A 151 9.13 -0.75 -14.15
CA HIS A 151 9.48 -1.86 -15.04
C HIS A 151 8.83 -1.75 -16.42
N GLU A 152 7.58 -1.32 -16.53
CA GLU A 152 6.89 -1.15 -17.82
C GLU A 152 7.63 -0.17 -18.72
N ARG A 153 8.14 0.93 -18.18
CA ARG A 153 8.92 1.92 -18.97
C ARG A 153 10.32 1.46 -19.38
N LYS A 154 10.94 0.53 -18.63
CA LYS A 154 12.22 -0.06 -19.07
C LYS A 154 12.06 -0.98 -20.26
N GLY A 155 10.87 -1.58 -20.46
CA GLY A 155 10.56 -2.43 -21.61
C GLY A 155 10.20 -1.64 -22.88
N GLU A 156 9.81 -0.36 -22.78
CA GLU A 156 9.49 0.49 -23.93
C GLU A 156 10.72 1.24 -24.49
N SER A 157 11.86 1.18 -23.81
CA SER A 157 13.12 1.86 -24.19
C SER A 157 14.19 0.91 -24.73
N ALA A 158 13.84 -0.33 -25.06
CA ALA A 158 14.76 -1.34 -25.62
C ALA A 158 14.42 -1.71 -27.08
#